data_7c343f63153c8ccf530493c59b539704
#
_entry.id   7c343f63153c8ccf530493c59b539704
#
_cell.length_a   1.000
_cell.length_b   1.000
_cell.length_c   1.000
_cell.angle_alpha   90.00
_cell.angle_beta   90.00
_cell.angle_gamma   90.00
#
_symmetry.space_group_name_H-M   'P 1'
#
loop_
_entity.id
_entity.type
_entity.pdbx_description
1 polymer ?
#
loop_
_entity_poly.entity_id
_entity_poly.type
_entity_poly.pdbx_seq_one_letter_code
_entity_poly.pdbx_strand_id
1 'polypeptide(L)'
;MANSNFAEIGNKVGKLVSDKQRAYGDSFGRSGECLRQMFPKGIKPNQYDDLLTIARILDKLFRIASDPTAFDENPYQDIVGYGLLGMNRHNSSNDGGLDPHAESHIS
;
A
#
# COMPACT_ATOMS: atom_id res chain seq x y z
N MET A 1 36.05 12.64 2.47
CA MET A 1 35.65 12.51 2.36
C MET A 1 34.71 12.41 2.02
N ALA A 2 34.40 12.50 2.14
CA ALA A 2 33.49 12.28 2.03
C ALA A 2 32.74 12.42 1.33
N ASN A 3 32.85 12.22 1.07
CA ASN A 3 32.25 12.61 0.37
C ASN A 3 31.29 12.11 -0.29
N SER A 4 30.59 12.45 -0.37
CA SER A 4 29.48 12.02 -0.99
C SER A 4 29.63 12.03 -2.41
N ASN A 5 29.56 10.94 -2.97
CA ASN A 5 29.55 10.80 -4.41
C ASN A 5 28.09 10.59 -4.82
N PHE A 6 27.42 11.68 -5.12
CA PHE A 6 26.01 11.64 -5.47
C PHE A 6 25.77 10.83 -6.74
N ALA A 7 26.71 10.89 -7.68
CA ALA A 7 26.54 10.11 -8.91
C ALA A 7 26.56 8.62 -8.63
N GLU A 8 27.47 8.19 -7.78
CA GLU A 8 27.57 6.77 -7.42
C GLU A 8 26.35 6.31 -6.65
N ILE A 9 25.92 7.11 -5.69
CA ILE A 9 24.71 6.81 -4.92
C ILE A 9 23.51 6.77 -5.86
N GLY A 10 23.43 7.73 -6.77
CA GLY A 10 22.34 7.78 -7.73
C GLY A 10 22.30 6.58 -8.65
N ASN A 11 23.45 6.09 -9.08
CA ASN A 11 23.51 4.91 -9.93
C ASN A 11 23.00 3.67 -9.19
N LYS A 12 23.38 3.52 -7.94
CA LYS A 12 22.91 2.38 -7.14
C LYS A 12 21.41 2.44 -6.92
N VAL A 13 20.91 3.60 -6.55
CA VAL A 13 19.49 3.78 -6.32
C VAL A 13 18.71 3.62 -7.62
N GLY A 14 19.25 4.15 -8.71
CA GLY A 14 18.61 4.01 -10.01
C GLY A 14 18.43 2.57 -10.44
N LYS A 15 19.45 1.75 -10.20
CA LYS A 15 19.34 0.32 -10.52
C LYS A 15 18.27 -0.34 -9.65
N LEU A 16 18.24 -0.03 -8.37
CA LEU A 16 17.24 -0.57 -7.47
C LEU A 16 15.84 -0.16 -7.91
N VAL A 17 15.67 1.12 -8.27
CA VAL A 17 14.38 1.62 -8.74
C VAL A 17 13.94 0.89 -10.00
N SER A 18 14.86 0.67 -10.94
CA SER A 18 14.54 -0.06 -12.16
C SER A 18 14.08 -1.49 -11.86
N ASP A 19 14.77 -2.15 -10.94
CA ASP A 19 14.40 -3.52 -10.57
C ASP A 19 13.03 -3.56 -9.91
N LYS A 20 12.78 -2.64 -9.00
CA LYS A 20 11.49 -2.60 -8.30
C LYS A 20 10.35 -2.20 -9.23
N GLN A 21 10.60 -1.26 -10.13
CA GLN A 21 9.61 -0.84 -11.11
C GLN A 21 9.14 -2.02 -11.94
N ARG A 22 10.07 -2.84 -12.38
CA ARG A 22 9.74 -4.03 -13.17
C ARG A 22 8.96 -5.04 -12.33
N ALA A 23 9.41 -5.29 -11.11
CA ALA A 23 8.79 -6.29 -10.25
C ALA A 23 7.38 -5.88 -9.81
N TYR A 24 7.16 -4.59 -9.63
CA TYR A 24 5.89 -4.07 -9.13
C TYR A 24 4.94 -3.64 -10.25
N GLY A 25 5.34 -3.86 -11.51
CA GLY A 25 4.47 -3.54 -12.63
C GLY A 25 4.12 -2.07 -12.73
N ASP A 26 5.07 -1.21 -12.35
CA ASP A 26 4.86 0.24 -12.37
C ASP A 26 3.68 0.67 -11.52
N SER A 27 3.57 0.10 -10.30
CA SER A 27 2.49 0.50 -9.41
C SER A 27 2.52 1.99 -9.12
N PHE A 28 3.72 2.57 -9.03
CA PHE A 28 3.86 3.99 -8.76
C PHE A 28 3.18 4.84 -9.82
N GLY A 29 3.32 4.47 -11.10
CA GLY A 29 2.72 5.23 -12.19
C GLY A 29 1.26 4.89 -12.45
N ARG A 30 0.79 3.74 -11.99
CA ARG A 30 -0.54 3.24 -12.33
C ARG A 30 -1.54 3.28 -11.20
N SER A 31 -1.07 3.40 -9.95
CA SER A 31 -1.97 3.39 -8.80
C SER A 31 -2.91 4.58 -8.78
N GLY A 32 -2.46 5.72 -9.30
CA GLY A 32 -3.32 6.91 -9.36
C GLY A 32 -4.59 6.68 -10.15
N GLU A 33 -4.48 5.93 -11.26
CA GLU A 33 -5.66 5.63 -12.06
C GLU A 33 -6.63 4.73 -11.29
N CYS A 34 -6.10 3.76 -10.54
CA CYS A 34 -6.95 2.93 -9.69
C CYS A 34 -7.70 3.79 -8.67
N LEU A 35 -7.01 4.76 -8.08
CA LEU A 35 -7.63 5.65 -7.11
C LEU A 35 -8.71 6.51 -7.75
N ARG A 36 -8.48 6.98 -8.96
CA ARG A 36 -9.50 7.76 -9.65
C ARG A 36 -10.77 6.95 -9.90
N GLN A 37 -10.62 5.65 -10.15
CA GLN A 37 -11.77 4.77 -10.31
C GLN A 37 -12.50 4.54 -8.99
N MET A 38 -11.76 4.39 -7.89
CA MET A 38 -12.36 4.14 -6.59
C MET A 38 -12.96 5.39 -5.97
N PHE A 39 -12.36 6.54 -6.22
CA PHE A 39 -12.76 7.82 -5.64
C PHE A 39 -13.06 8.84 -6.74
N PRO A 40 -14.09 8.59 -7.54
CA PRO A 40 -14.34 9.45 -8.71
C PRO A 40 -14.68 10.89 -8.36
N LYS A 41 -15.08 11.15 -7.11
CA LYS A 41 -15.42 12.49 -6.66
C LYS A 41 -14.35 13.07 -5.73
N GLY A 42 -13.19 12.43 -5.67
CA GLY A 42 -12.12 12.88 -4.80
C GLY A 42 -12.16 12.21 -3.44
N ILE A 43 -11.17 12.52 -2.65
CA ILE A 43 -10.96 11.88 -1.36
C ILE A 43 -11.28 12.87 -0.25
N LYS A 44 -12.10 12.45 0.69
CA LYS A 44 -12.46 13.29 1.83
C LYS A 44 -11.48 13.08 2.97
N PRO A 45 -11.33 14.08 3.86
CA PRO A 45 -10.38 13.95 4.97
C PRO A 45 -10.58 12.72 5.83
N ASN A 46 -11.82 12.29 6.05
CA ASN A 46 -12.06 11.10 6.85
C ASN A 46 -11.71 9.80 6.13
N GLN A 47 -11.24 9.88 4.89
CA GLN A 47 -10.81 8.72 4.12
C GLN A 47 -9.29 8.62 3.98
N TYR A 48 -8.55 9.57 4.56
CA TYR A 48 -7.09 9.59 4.37
C TYR A 48 -6.42 8.31 4.88
N ASP A 49 -6.81 7.83 6.03
CA ASP A 49 -6.17 6.63 6.58
C ASP A 49 -6.45 5.41 5.72
N ASP A 50 -7.68 5.28 5.26
CA ASP A 50 -8.03 4.18 4.36
C ASP A 50 -7.30 4.31 3.03
N LEU A 51 -7.15 5.54 2.53
CA LEU A 51 -6.42 5.77 1.29
C LEU A 51 -4.98 5.28 1.40
N LEU A 52 -4.33 5.56 2.52
CA LEU A 52 -2.96 5.12 2.70
C LEU A 52 -2.85 3.59 2.74
N THR A 53 -3.82 2.95 3.35
CA THR A 53 -3.87 1.49 3.38
C THR A 53 -4.11 0.93 1.98
N ILE A 54 -5.05 1.53 1.26
CA ILE A 54 -5.36 1.12 -0.11
C ILE A 54 -4.11 1.22 -0.99
N ALA A 55 -3.36 2.31 -0.86
CA ALA A 55 -2.16 2.50 -1.68
C ALA A 55 -1.15 1.39 -1.44
N ARG A 56 -0.97 0.98 -0.19
CA ARG A 56 -0.04 -0.09 0.13
C ARG A 56 -0.51 -1.43 -0.42
N ILE A 57 -1.80 -1.69 -0.33
CA ILE A 57 -2.35 -2.93 -0.86
C ILE A 57 -2.26 -2.94 -2.38
N LEU A 58 -2.49 -1.81 -3.03
CA LEU A 58 -2.35 -1.71 -4.49
C LEU A 58 -0.94 -2.11 -4.94
N ASP A 59 0.08 -1.66 -4.22
CA ASP A 59 1.44 -2.04 -4.57
C ASP A 59 1.61 -3.55 -4.56
N LYS A 60 1.01 -4.22 -3.58
CA LYS A 60 1.11 -5.67 -3.48
C LYS A 60 0.32 -6.36 -4.59
N LEU A 61 -0.83 -5.80 -4.95
CA LEU A 61 -1.61 -6.35 -6.05
C LEU A 61 -0.86 -6.25 -7.37
N PHE A 62 -0.24 -5.10 -7.64
CA PHE A 62 0.58 -4.97 -8.86
C PHE A 62 1.74 -5.95 -8.85
N ARG A 63 2.32 -6.18 -7.70
CA ARG A 63 3.42 -7.12 -7.60
C ARG A 63 2.96 -8.55 -7.85
N ILE A 64 1.80 -8.93 -7.33
CA ILE A 64 1.24 -10.25 -7.60
C ILE A 64 1.05 -10.44 -9.11
N ALA A 65 0.55 -9.41 -9.77
CA ALA A 65 0.30 -9.47 -11.20
C ALA A 65 1.57 -9.51 -12.03
N SER A 66 2.67 -8.96 -11.51
CA SER A 66 3.90 -8.80 -12.28
C SER A 66 4.98 -9.81 -11.92
N ASP A 67 5.34 -9.89 -10.65
CA ASP A 67 6.41 -10.78 -10.21
C ASP A 67 6.22 -11.09 -8.72
N PRO A 68 5.38 -12.08 -8.40
CA PRO A 68 5.01 -12.34 -7.01
C PRO A 68 6.16 -12.88 -6.15
N THR A 69 7.22 -13.36 -6.76
CA THR A 69 8.35 -13.93 -6.03
C THR A 69 9.53 -12.99 -5.91
N ALA A 70 9.42 -11.78 -6.45
CA ALA A 70 10.51 -10.83 -6.41
C ALA A 70 10.91 -10.52 -4.97
N PHE A 71 12.21 -10.36 -4.76
CA PHE A 71 12.79 -9.98 -3.48
C PHE A 71 12.47 -10.96 -2.34
N ASP A 72 12.10 -12.18 -2.68
CA ASP A 72 11.83 -13.23 -1.68
C ASP A 72 10.79 -12.77 -0.66
N GLU A 73 9.82 -12.01 -1.09
CA GLU A 73 8.73 -11.52 -0.24
C GLU A 73 7.42 -12.17 -0.65
N ASN A 74 6.50 -12.23 0.28
CA ASN A 74 5.18 -12.78 0.02
C ASN A 74 4.16 -11.64 0.04
N PRO A 75 3.72 -11.18 -1.14
CA PRO A 75 2.78 -10.04 -1.19
C PRO A 75 1.44 -10.34 -0.51
N TYR A 76 0.99 -11.58 -0.54
CA TYR A 76 -0.25 -11.93 0.15
C TYR A 76 -0.12 -11.76 1.65
N GLN A 77 1.03 -12.08 2.21
CA GLN A 77 1.28 -11.89 3.63
C GLN A 77 1.17 -10.41 4.00
N ASP A 78 1.72 -9.54 3.15
CA ASP A 78 1.64 -8.10 3.38
C ASP A 78 0.19 -7.62 3.32
N ILE A 79 -0.59 -8.14 2.38
CA ILE A 79 -2.00 -7.77 2.28
C ILE A 79 -2.76 -8.17 3.54
N VAL A 80 -2.51 -9.37 4.05
CA VAL A 80 -3.11 -9.82 5.30
C VAL A 80 -2.73 -8.87 6.44
N GLY A 81 -1.44 -8.49 6.51
CA GLY A 81 -0.98 -7.57 7.54
C GLY A 81 -1.68 -6.23 7.49
N TYR A 82 -1.77 -5.66 6.30
CA TYR A 82 -2.47 -4.37 6.15
C TYR A 82 -3.94 -4.51 6.46
N GLY A 83 -4.55 -5.64 6.11
CA GLY A 83 -5.93 -5.90 6.46
C GLY A 83 -6.14 -5.94 7.95
N LEU A 84 -5.26 -6.62 8.67
CA LEU A 84 -5.34 -6.67 10.13
C LEU A 84 -5.20 -5.28 10.75
N LEU A 85 -4.25 -4.50 10.25
CA LEU A 85 -4.06 -3.14 10.74
C LEU A 85 -5.29 -2.28 10.47
N GLY A 86 -5.87 -2.44 9.28
CA GLY A 86 -7.07 -1.70 8.92
C GLY A 86 -8.25 -2.08 9.79
N MET A 87 -8.43 -3.36 10.05
CA MET A 87 -9.50 -3.83 10.93
C MET A 87 -9.34 -3.27 12.33
N ASN A 88 -8.12 -3.31 12.84
CA ASN A 88 -7.85 -2.81 14.18
C ASN A 88 -8.15 -1.31 14.28
N ARG A 89 -7.74 -0.54 13.27
CA ARG A 89 -8.00 0.89 13.27
C ARG A 89 -9.48 1.18 13.19
N HIS A 90 -10.21 0.44 12.35
CA HIS A 90 -11.65 0.63 12.22
C HIS A 90 -12.36 0.32 13.52
N ASN A 91 -11.99 -0.78 14.17
CA ASN A 91 -12.59 -1.14 15.43
C ASN A 91 -12.32 -0.10 16.51
N SER A 92 -11.10 0.41 16.56
CA SER A 92 -10.73 1.44 17.53
C SER A 92 -11.51 2.73 17.29
N SER A 93 -11.69 3.12 16.03
CA SER A 93 -12.45 4.32 15.72
C SER A 93 -13.89 4.23 16.17
N ASN A 94 -14.43 3.02 16.18
CA ASN A 94 -15.83 2.81 16.53
C ASN A 94 -16.05 2.53 18.01
N ASP A 95 -14.97 2.38 18.79
CA ASP A 95 -15.11 2.02 20.19
C ASP A 95 -15.87 3.04 21.00
N GLY A 96 -15.75 4.28 20.64
CA GLY A 96 -16.26 5.36 21.48
C GLY A 96 -17.75 5.40 21.64
N GLY A 97 -18.50 4.91 20.73
CA GLY A 97 -19.94 4.96 20.84
C GLY A 97 -20.61 3.76 20.25
N LEU A 98 -19.86 2.75 20.05
CA LEU A 98 -20.36 1.65 19.31
C LEU A 98 -21.26 0.77 20.16
N ASP A 99 -22.35 0.38 19.57
CA ASP A 99 -23.18 -0.68 20.11
C ASP A 99 -22.36 -1.95 20.18
N PRO A 100 -22.26 -2.58 21.36
CA PRO A 100 -21.49 -3.82 21.47
C PRO A 100 -21.93 -4.91 20.52
N HIS A 101 -23.14 -4.84 20.03
CA HIS A 101 -23.65 -5.85 19.12
C HIS A 101 -23.25 -5.60 17.67
N ALA A 102 -22.71 -4.44 17.36
CA ALA A 102 -22.42 -4.12 15.97
C ALA A 102 -21.35 -5.03 15.38
N GLU A 103 -20.38 -5.41 16.17
CA GLU A 103 -19.31 -6.23 15.65
C GLU A 103 -19.74 -7.66 15.35
N SER A 104 -20.85 -8.08 15.89
CA SER A 104 -21.34 -9.42 15.57
C SER A 104 -21.81 -9.53 14.11
N HIS A 105 -21.92 -8.42 13.43
CA HIS A 105 -22.31 -8.41 12.04
C HIS A 105 -21.15 -8.58 11.09
N ILE A 106 -19.97 -8.71 11.59
CA ILE A 106 -18.82 -8.89 10.74
C ILE A 106 -18.80 -10.31 10.40
N SER A 107 -19.21 -11.00 10.02
CA SER A 107 -18.96 -12.38 9.72
C SER A 107 -18.91 -12.65 8.23
#